data_9a51d3ea6a0113994c9358f3955fe68a
#
_entry.id   9a51d3ea6a0113994c9358f3955fe68a
#
_cell.length_a   1.000
_cell.length_b   1.000
_cell.length_c   1.000
_cell.angle_alpha   90.00
_cell.angle_beta   90.00
_cell.angle_gamma   90.00
#
_symmetry.space_group_name_H-M   'P 1'
#
loop_
_entity.id
_entity.type
_entity.pdbx_description
1 polymer ?
#
loop_
_entity_poly.entity_id
_entity_poly.type
_entity_poly.pdbx_seq_one_letter_code
_entity_poly.pdbx_strand_id
1 'polypeptide(L)'
;DREFPFFAAREGQLYLRQGSKRKWLSNDLQSFTLTRFLPPELMGYQGRAVVIDPDVFAVGDIWELLSRDMEGRAVLCRARSGSKGAQGCHATSVMLLDCAQLTHWNCEQQFNAMFDFKLDYQDWICLNLEPPGSVGEFETCWNDFDHLDQKTKLLHNTKRQTQPWKTGLPIDFRAREKLRLFPPKGWIKKARRALFGEYAMLGNYQPHPDPAQEQFFFGLLRECLDKGIISEQLLREEMRRNHVRHDAFEVLERSRPLPAA
;
A
#
# COMPACT_ATOMS: atom_id res chain seq x y z
N ASP A 1 -12.91 0.74 -6.95
CA ASP A 1 -13.79 1.88 -7.22
C ASP A 1 -15.06 1.51 -8.01
N ARG A 2 -15.00 0.58 -8.98
CA ARG A 2 -16.19 0.19 -9.75
C ARG A 2 -17.18 -0.62 -8.93
N GLU A 3 -16.68 -1.41 -7.98
CA GLU A 3 -17.51 -2.23 -7.08
C GLU A 3 -18.01 -1.45 -5.86
N PHE A 4 -17.33 -0.34 -5.52
CA PHE A 4 -17.64 0.50 -4.36
C PHE A 4 -17.83 1.96 -4.77
N PRO A 5 -18.97 2.32 -5.39
CA PRO A 5 -19.19 3.63 -5.99
C PRO A 5 -19.21 4.78 -4.97
N PHE A 6 -19.40 4.50 -3.68
CA PHE A 6 -19.39 5.54 -2.64
C PHE A 6 -18.04 6.25 -2.54
N PHE A 7 -16.91 5.61 -2.88
CA PHE A 7 -15.60 6.27 -2.90
C PHE A 7 -15.53 7.39 -3.95
N ALA A 8 -16.15 7.19 -5.12
CA ALA A 8 -16.19 8.19 -6.17
C ALA A 8 -17.24 9.29 -5.92
N ALA A 9 -18.30 8.97 -5.16
CA ALA A 9 -19.39 9.90 -4.89
C ALA A 9 -18.98 11.15 -4.09
N ARG A 10 -17.82 11.12 -3.44
CA ARG A 10 -17.27 12.23 -2.62
C ARG A 10 -16.13 12.99 -3.29
N GLU A 11 -15.89 12.78 -4.60
CA GLU A 11 -14.82 13.44 -5.34
C GLU A 11 -14.83 14.96 -5.14
N GLY A 12 -13.68 15.52 -4.78
CA GLY A 12 -13.48 16.95 -4.55
C GLY A 12 -14.04 17.50 -3.23
N GLN A 13 -14.77 16.70 -2.45
CA GLN A 13 -15.31 17.14 -1.14
C GLN A 13 -14.18 17.19 -0.09
N LEU A 14 -14.43 18.00 0.96
CA LEU A 14 -13.47 18.13 2.06
C LEU A 14 -13.72 17.05 3.11
N TYR A 15 -12.64 16.41 3.56
CA TYR A 15 -12.64 15.45 4.65
C TYR A 15 -11.59 15.81 5.71
N LEU A 16 -11.69 15.23 6.90
CA LEU A 16 -10.79 15.48 8.02
C LEU A 16 -9.59 14.52 7.98
N ARG A 17 -8.36 15.09 8.08
CA ARG A 17 -7.12 14.33 8.18
C ARG A 17 -6.07 15.05 9.01
N GLN A 18 -5.66 14.45 10.12
CA GLN A 18 -4.72 15.04 11.09
C GLN A 18 -5.18 16.43 11.55
N GLY A 19 -6.46 16.56 11.89
CA GLY A 19 -7.08 17.81 12.31
C GLY A 19 -7.23 18.88 11.21
N SER A 20 -6.85 18.57 9.96
CA SER A 20 -6.89 19.51 8.84
C SER A 20 -7.86 19.04 7.75
N LYS A 21 -8.55 19.99 7.12
CA LYS A 21 -9.45 19.70 5.99
C LYS A 21 -8.64 19.50 4.71
N ARG A 22 -8.90 18.40 3.99
CA ARG A 22 -8.28 18.06 2.70
C ARG A 22 -9.34 17.70 1.68
N LYS A 23 -9.05 17.89 0.40
CA LYS A 23 -9.92 17.42 -0.69
C LYS A 23 -9.70 15.91 -0.89
N TRP A 24 -10.80 15.19 -1.03
CA TRP A 24 -10.79 13.80 -1.48
C TRP A 24 -10.58 13.75 -3.00
N LEU A 25 -9.64 12.95 -3.43
CA LEU A 25 -9.37 12.67 -4.84
C LEU A 25 -9.33 11.15 -5.00
N SER A 26 -10.25 10.59 -5.76
CA SER A 26 -10.37 9.14 -5.97
C SER A 26 -9.16 8.57 -6.73
N ASN A 27 -8.42 9.41 -7.46
CA ASN A 27 -7.17 9.05 -8.13
C ASN A 27 -5.92 9.31 -7.29
N ASP A 28 -6.06 9.74 -6.04
CA ASP A 28 -4.93 9.82 -5.12
C ASP A 28 -4.46 8.40 -4.77
N LEU A 29 -3.14 8.22 -4.72
CA LEU A 29 -2.48 6.97 -4.34
C LEU A 29 -2.88 6.43 -2.95
N GLN A 30 -3.59 7.22 -2.15
CA GLN A 30 -4.08 6.83 -0.84
C GLN A 30 -5.58 6.48 -0.83
N SER A 31 -6.28 6.62 -1.96
CA SER A 31 -7.70 6.32 -2.02
C SER A 31 -7.98 4.84 -1.76
N PHE A 32 -7.11 3.95 -2.26
CA PHE A 32 -7.24 2.52 -2.02
C PHE A 32 -6.99 2.11 -0.56
N THR A 33 -6.32 2.94 0.26
CA THR A 33 -6.00 2.58 1.66
C THR A 33 -7.25 2.20 2.46
N LEU A 34 -8.38 2.80 2.15
CA LEU A 34 -9.63 2.55 2.88
C LEU A 34 -10.27 1.20 2.51
N THR A 35 -9.92 0.60 1.39
CA THR A 35 -10.37 -0.74 1.02
C THR A 35 -9.87 -1.83 1.98
N ARG A 36 -8.86 -1.52 2.79
CA ARG A 36 -8.37 -2.40 3.86
C ARG A 36 -9.42 -2.71 4.92
N PHE A 37 -10.47 -1.89 5.01
CA PHE A 37 -11.54 -2.02 6.01
C PHE A 37 -12.80 -2.71 5.48
N LEU A 38 -12.78 -3.16 4.22
CA LEU A 38 -13.87 -3.89 3.59
C LEU A 38 -13.95 -5.39 3.98
N PRO A 39 -12.85 -6.11 4.26
CA PRO A 39 -12.92 -7.56 4.40
C PRO A 39 -13.92 -8.08 5.43
N PRO A 40 -14.12 -7.50 6.62
CA PRO A 40 -15.12 -8.01 7.55
C PRO A 40 -16.53 -8.02 6.97
N GLU A 41 -16.93 -6.95 6.26
CA GLU A 41 -18.23 -6.87 5.59
C GLU A 41 -18.33 -7.87 4.43
N LEU A 42 -17.29 -7.96 3.58
CA LEU A 42 -17.23 -8.91 2.47
C LEU A 42 -17.27 -10.38 2.92
N MET A 43 -16.74 -10.67 4.11
CA MET A 43 -16.79 -12.00 4.74
C MET A 43 -18.09 -12.25 5.52
N GLY A 44 -19.05 -11.31 5.47
CA GLY A 44 -20.29 -11.42 6.27
C GLY A 44 -20.00 -11.44 7.78
N TYR A 45 -18.94 -10.79 8.21
CA TYR A 45 -18.46 -10.74 9.59
C TYR A 45 -18.20 -12.13 10.20
N GLN A 46 -17.62 -13.02 9.40
CA GLN A 46 -17.30 -14.40 9.82
C GLN A 46 -15.89 -14.77 9.40
N GLY A 47 -15.26 -15.67 10.18
CA GLY A 47 -13.95 -16.21 9.84
C GLY A 47 -12.82 -15.18 9.93
N ARG A 48 -11.73 -15.46 9.26
CA ARG A 48 -10.51 -14.65 9.26
C ARG A 48 -10.15 -14.13 7.88
N ALA A 49 -9.53 -12.97 7.81
CA ALA A 49 -9.00 -12.40 6.59
C ALA A 49 -7.57 -11.88 6.79
N VAL A 50 -6.73 -12.02 5.78
CA VAL A 50 -5.45 -11.33 5.71
C VAL A 50 -5.57 -10.21 4.69
N VAL A 51 -5.29 -8.98 5.12
CA VAL A 51 -5.19 -7.79 4.26
C VAL A 51 -3.74 -7.57 3.91
N ILE A 52 -3.44 -7.34 2.64
CA ILE A 52 -2.11 -6.93 2.16
C ILE A 52 -2.24 -5.77 1.17
N ASP A 53 -1.28 -4.85 1.17
CA ASP A 53 -1.18 -3.82 0.13
C ASP A 53 -0.69 -4.42 -1.20
N PRO A 54 -0.97 -3.76 -2.34
CA PRO A 54 -0.56 -4.27 -3.66
C PRO A 54 0.96 -4.33 -3.88
N ASP A 55 1.76 -3.69 -3.05
CA ASP A 55 3.22 -3.70 -3.06
C ASP A 55 3.83 -4.58 -1.95
N VAL A 56 3.02 -5.52 -1.44
CA VAL A 56 3.43 -6.55 -0.49
C VAL A 56 3.48 -7.90 -1.20
N PHE A 57 4.59 -8.62 -1.04
CA PHE A 57 4.84 -9.91 -1.70
C PHE A 57 5.10 -11.02 -0.68
N ALA A 58 4.48 -12.17 -0.87
CA ALA A 58 4.72 -13.34 -0.05
C ALA A 58 6.10 -13.95 -0.34
N VAL A 59 6.91 -14.10 0.71
CA VAL A 59 8.21 -14.79 0.71
C VAL A 59 8.08 -16.13 1.43
N GLY A 60 7.22 -16.18 2.45
CA GLY A 60 6.92 -17.38 3.22
C GLY A 60 5.46 -17.83 3.08
N ASP A 61 5.11 -18.90 3.77
CA ASP A 61 3.75 -19.44 3.76
C ASP A 61 2.78 -18.51 4.50
N ILE A 62 1.84 -17.93 3.77
CA ILE A 62 0.81 -17.04 4.32
C ILE A 62 -0.14 -17.76 5.30
N TRP A 63 -0.24 -19.10 5.19
CA TRP A 63 -1.06 -19.89 6.09
C TRP A 63 -0.57 -19.82 7.54
N GLU A 64 0.74 -19.68 7.76
CA GLU A 64 1.30 -19.47 9.09
C GLU A 64 0.72 -18.20 9.77
N LEU A 65 0.47 -17.14 8.98
CA LEU A 65 -0.19 -15.93 9.49
C LEU A 65 -1.68 -16.15 9.69
N LEU A 66 -2.37 -16.70 8.69
CA LEU A 66 -3.82 -16.85 8.71
C LEU A 66 -4.31 -17.79 9.81
N SER A 67 -3.53 -18.84 10.13
CA SER A 67 -3.89 -19.87 11.12
C SER A 67 -3.42 -19.59 12.55
N ARG A 68 -2.60 -18.56 12.77
CA ARG A 68 -2.02 -18.26 14.08
C ARG A 68 -3.08 -17.89 15.13
N ASP A 69 -2.77 -18.13 16.39
CA ASP A 69 -3.58 -17.64 17.49
C ASP A 69 -3.57 -16.10 17.54
N MET A 70 -4.74 -15.51 17.63
CA MET A 70 -4.92 -14.06 17.77
C MET A 70 -5.07 -13.61 19.22
N GLU A 71 -5.00 -14.54 20.19
CA GLU A 71 -5.08 -14.25 21.61
C GLU A 71 -6.28 -13.39 22.00
N GLY A 72 -7.42 -13.62 21.33
CA GLY A 72 -8.65 -12.85 21.52
C GLY A 72 -8.63 -11.44 20.91
N ARG A 73 -7.60 -11.07 20.16
CA ARG A 73 -7.55 -9.79 19.44
C ARG A 73 -8.41 -9.83 18.18
N ALA A 74 -9.02 -8.69 17.86
CA ALA A 74 -9.77 -8.51 16.62
C ALA A 74 -8.85 -8.26 15.41
N VAL A 75 -7.71 -7.59 15.64
CA VAL A 75 -6.73 -7.25 14.61
C VAL A 75 -5.33 -7.54 15.10
N LEU A 76 -4.50 -8.19 14.27
CA LEU A 76 -3.06 -8.20 14.46
C LEU A 76 -2.39 -7.45 13.31
N CYS A 77 -1.43 -6.58 13.61
CA CYS A 77 -0.65 -5.84 12.63
C CYS A 77 0.72 -5.44 13.20
N ARG A 78 1.60 -4.91 12.35
CA ARG A 78 2.91 -4.43 12.81
C ARG A 78 2.77 -3.09 13.52
N ALA A 79 3.45 -2.92 14.67
CA ALA A 79 3.64 -1.61 15.28
C ALA A 79 4.48 -0.69 14.36
N ARG A 80 4.13 0.58 14.26
CA ARG A 80 4.99 1.59 13.66
C ARG A 80 5.92 2.17 14.71
N SER A 81 7.18 1.77 14.67
CA SER A 81 8.23 2.38 15.50
C SER A 81 8.56 3.80 14.99
N GLY A 82 8.42 4.79 15.86
CA GLY A 82 9.25 5.99 15.91
C GLY A 82 9.28 6.94 14.71
N SER A 83 8.16 7.35 14.11
CA SER A 83 8.14 8.63 13.40
C SER A 83 7.53 9.72 14.31
N LYS A 84 8.23 10.85 14.47
CA LYS A 84 7.71 12.03 15.19
C LYS A 84 6.30 12.37 14.66
N GLY A 85 5.27 12.13 15.44
CA GLY A 85 3.88 12.38 15.10
C GLY A 85 3.00 11.14 14.88
N ALA A 86 3.54 9.93 14.99
CA ALA A 86 2.78 8.68 14.86
C ALA A 86 2.93 7.78 16.11
N GLN A 87 2.98 8.38 17.29
CA GLN A 87 2.92 7.62 18.54
C GLN A 87 1.57 6.92 18.60
N GLY A 88 1.57 5.58 18.59
CA GLY A 88 0.37 4.75 18.60
C GLY A 88 -0.21 4.37 17.23
N CYS A 89 0.41 4.71 16.10
CA CYS A 89 -0.09 4.31 14.79
C CYS A 89 0.37 2.90 14.41
N HIS A 90 -0.54 2.04 14.00
CA HIS A 90 -0.26 0.72 13.46
C HIS A 90 -0.02 0.75 11.94
N ALA A 91 0.73 -0.23 11.43
CA ALA A 91 0.97 -0.38 9.99
C ALA A 91 -0.09 -1.30 9.38
N THR A 92 -1.21 -0.72 8.98
CA THR A 92 -2.37 -1.43 8.43
C THR A 92 -2.20 -1.94 7.00
N SER A 93 -1.01 -1.83 6.43
CA SER A 93 -0.68 -2.39 5.12
C SER A 93 -0.64 -3.92 5.08
N VAL A 94 -0.46 -4.55 6.23
CA VAL A 94 -0.71 -5.97 6.46
C VAL A 94 -1.48 -6.08 7.78
N MET A 95 -2.61 -6.79 7.74
CA MET A 95 -3.42 -7.07 8.93
C MET A 95 -3.94 -8.50 8.86
N LEU A 96 -3.95 -9.18 10.01
CA LEU A 96 -4.78 -10.36 10.22
C LEU A 96 -6.02 -9.94 10.99
N LEU A 97 -7.19 -10.28 10.48
CA LEU A 97 -8.49 -9.88 10.99
C LEU A 97 -9.29 -11.09 11.49
N ASP A 98 -9.87 -10.99 12.69
CA ASP A 98 -10.99 -11.81 13.12
C ASP A 98 -12.28 -11.05 12.78
N CYS A 99 -12.86 -11.38 11.64
CA CYS A 99 -13.99 -10.65 11.09
C CYS A 99 -15.23 -10.67 12.00
N ALA A 100 -15.38 -11.69 12.84
CA ALA A 100 -16.51 -11.80 13.77
C ALA A 100 -16.45 -10.73 14.88
N GLN A 101 -15.28 -10.26 15.24
CA GLN A 101 -15.09 -9.20 16.24
C GLN A 101 -15.17 -7.78 15.65
N LEU A 102 -15.25 -7.64 14.32
CA LEU A 102 -15.17 -6.36 13.60
C LEU A 102 -16.54 -5.93 13.01
N THR A 103 -17.64 -6.30 13.65
CA THR A 103 -19.01 -5.98 13.21
C THR A 103 -19.30 -4.47 13.14
N HIS A 104 -18.48 -3.65 13.81
CA HIS A 104 -18.52 -2.20 13.77
C HIS A 104 -17.80 -1.59 12.57
N TRP A 105 -17.07 -2.39 11.79
CA TRP A 105 -16.40 -1.93 10.56
C TRP A 105 -17.40 -1.91 9.40
N ASN A 106 -18.07 -0.80 9.23
CA ASN A 106 -18.86 -0.49 8.04
C ASN A 106 -18.11 0.57 7.23
N CYS A 107 -17.45 0.13 6.16
CA CYS A 107 -16.52 0.99 5.42
C CYS A 107 -17.22 2.21 4.80
N GLU A 108 -18.42 2.05 4.24
CA GLU A 108 -19.17 3.15 3.66
C GLU A 108 -19.62 4.17 4.71
N GLN A 109 -20.12 3.71 5.84
CA GLN A 109 -20.53 4.57 6.94
C GLN A 109 -19.36 5.36 7.52
N GLN A 110 -18.23 4.69 7.78
CA GLN A 110 -17.01 5.32 8.30
C GLN A 110 -16.42 6.30 7.28
N PHE A 111 -16.43 5.94 6.00
CA PHE A 111 -16.02 6.83 4.92
C PHE A 111 -16.85 8.10 4.88
N ASN A 112 -18.18 7.99 4.93
CA ASN A 112 -19.06 9.17 4.96
C ASN A 112 -18.85 10.02 6.20
N ALA A 113 -18.60 9.43 7.36
CA ALA A 113 -18.34 10.15 8.61
C ALA A 113 -17.10 11.07 8.56
N MET A 114 -16.11 10.77 7.68
CA MET A 114 -14.97 11.67 7.46
C MET A 114 -15.40 13.01 6.84
N PHE A 115 -16.38 13.00 5.94
CA PHE A 115 -16.88 14.21 5.26
C PHE A 115 -17.82 15.00 6.15
N ASP A 116 -18.46 14.36 7.11
CA ASP A 116 -19.21 14.99 8.20
C ASP A 116 -18.30 15.55 9.31
N PHE A 117 -16.98 15.39 9.18
CA PHE A 117 -15.95 15.75 10.15
C PHE A 117 -16.12 15.08 11.53
N LYS A 118 -16.78 13.93 11.58
CA LYS A 118 -16.97 13.09 12.78
C LYS A 118 -15.87 12.08 12.97
N LEU A 119 -15.10 11.77 11.91
CA LEU A 119 -14.01 10.80 11.89
C LEU A 119 -12.79 11.42 11.19
N ASP A 120 -11.61 11.30 11.80
CA ASP A 120 -10.35 11.68 11.17
C ASP A 120 -9.75 10.47 10.43
N TYR A 121 -9.44 10.68 9.16
CA TYR A 121 -8.80 9.66 8.30
C TYR A 121 -7.56 9.03 8.95
N GLN A 122 -6.73 9.84 9.63
CA GLN A 122 -5.50 9.32 10.24
C GLN A 122 -5.80 8.40 11.42
N ASP A 123 -6.79 8.74 12.24
CA ASP A 123 -7.18 7.90 13.37
C ASP A 123 -7.76 6.57 12.89
N TRP A 124 -8.54 6.60 11.81
CA TRP A 124 -9.08 5.39 11.21
C TRP A 124 -7.98 4.46 10.70
N ILE A 125 -7.11 4.95 9.81
CA ILE A 125 -6.05 4.12 9.21
C ILE A 125 -4.96 3.69 10.20
N CYS A 126 -4.87 4.34 11.36
CA CYS A 126 -3.95 3.98 12.45
C CYS A 126 -4.56 3.03 13.47
N LEU A 127 -5.85 2.64 13.32
CA LEU A 127 -6.63 1.85 14.27
C LEU A 127 -6.78 2.51 15.65
N ASN A 128 -6.72 3.86 15.72
CA ASN A 128 -6.87 4.59 16.96
C ASN A 128 -8.32 4.59 17.51
N LEU A 129 -9.26 4.17 16.66
CA LEU A 129 -10.69 4.11 16.99
C LEU A 129 -11.11 2.74 17.55
N GLU A 130 -10.19 1.79 17.53
CA GLU A 130 -10.47 0.44 18.02
C GLU A 130 -10.54 0.38 19.55
N PRO A 131 -11.37 -0.52 20.11
CA PRO A 131 -11.44 -0.71 21.54
C PRO A 131 -10.06 -1.03 22.15
N PRO A 132 -9.76 -0.50 23.34
CA PRO A 132 -8.51 -0.83 24.01
C PRO A 132 -8.30 -2.36 24.12
N GLY A 133 -7.13 -2.82 23.68
CA GLY A 133 -6.79 -4.24 23.73
C GLY A 133 -7.34 -5.10 22.59
N SER A 134 -8.12 -4.55 21.64
CA SER A 134 -8.60 -5.32 20.46
C SER A 134 -7.55 -5.44 19.35
N VAL A 135 -6.56 -4.54 19.33
CA VAL A 135 -5.44 -4.58 18.40
C VAL A 135 -4.21 -5.15 19.08
N GLY A 136 -3.63 -6.17 18.48
CA GLY A 136 -2.36 -6.78 18.87
C GLY A 136 -1.28 -6.61 17.81
N GLU A 137 -0.10 -7.11 18.10
CA GLU A 137 1.05 -7.00 17.23
C GLU A 137 1.54 -8.36 16.78
N PHE A 138 2.03 -8.43 15.56
CA PHE A 138 2.81 -9.55 15.04
C PHE A 138 4.26 -9.12 14.73
N GLU A 139 5.12 -10.09 14.49
CA GLU A 139 6.54 -9.92 14.22
C GLU A 139 6.75 -9.09 12.94
N THR A 140 7.82 -8.30 12.90
CA THR A 140 8.12 -7.40 11.78
C THR A 140 8.28 -8.12 10.44
N CYS A 141 8.64 -9.40 10.45
CA CYS A 141 8.79 -10.23 9.25
C CYS A 141 7.49 -10.40 8.43
N TRP A 142 6.32 -10.22 9.07
CA TRP A 142 5.01 -10.26 8.40
C TRP A 142 4.61 -8.94 7.72
N ASN A 143 5.45 -7.92 7.79
CA ASN A 143 5.29 -6.66 7.06
C ASN A 143 6.66 -5.98 6.98
N ASP A 144 7.61 -6.62 6.29
CA ASP A 144 9.02 -6.27 6.33
C ASP A 144 9.33 -5.15 5.33
N PHE A 145 9.53 -3.95 5.87
CA PHE A 145 9.66 -2.73 5.06
C PHE A 145 11.01 -2.65 4.36
N ASP A 146 11.02 -2.81 3.04
CA ASP A 146 12.19 -2.66 2.17
C ASP A 146 13.41 -3.50 2.63
N HIS A 147 13.15 -4.60 3.32
CA HIS A 147 14.15 -5.51 3.84
C HIS A 147 13.80 -6.95 3.46
N LEU A 148 14.76 -7.69 2.91
CA LEU A 148 14.59 -9.06 2.48
C LEU A 148 15.75 -9.92 3.03
N ASP A 149 15.41 -10.84 3.94
CA ASP A 149 16.31 -11.84 4.46
C ASP A 149 15.61 -13.20 4.64
N GLN A 150 16.29 -14.15 5.27
CA GLN A 150 15.77 -15.50 5.51
C GLN A 150 14.57 -15.55 6.48
N LYS A 151 14.33 -14.48 7.24
CA LYS A 151 13.21 -14.38 8.19
C LYS A 151 12.00 -13.69 7.60
N THR A 152 12.18 -12.92 6.52
CA THR A 152 11.10 -12.19 5.86
C THR A 152 10.00 -13.15 5.41
N LYS A 153 8.77 -12.89 5.82
CA LYS A 153 7.57 -13.64 5.43
C LYS A 153 6.74 -12.89 4.39
N LEU A 154 6.59 -11.57 4.59
CA LEU A 154 5.95 -10.67 3.64
C LEU A 154 6.86 -9.46 3.41
N LEU A 155 7.39 -9.35 2.20
CA LEU A 155 8.20 -8.21 1.77
C LEU A 155 7.30 -7.05 1.35
N HIS A 156 7.52 -5.86 1.90
CA HIS A 156 6.76 -4.66 1.57
C HIS A 156 7.67 -3.58 0.97
N ASN A 157 7.55 -3.31 -0.33
CA ASN A 157 8.34 -2.29 -1.03
C ASN A 157 7.77 -0.87 -0.81
N THR A 158 8.01 -0.29 0.37
CA THR A 158 7.45 0.99 0.79
C THR A 158 8.08 2.20 0.11
N LYS A 159 9.32 2.07 -0.36
CA LYS A 159 10.08 3.14 -1.02
C LYS A 159 9.72 3.22 -2.50
N ARG A 160 8.67 3.95 -2.81
CA ARG A 160 8.15 4.08 -4.19
C ARG A 160 9.20 4.38 -5.24
N GLN A 161 10.19 5.24 -4.94
CA GLN A 161 11.22 5.62 -5.92
C GLN A 161 12.14 4.48 -6.36
N THR A 162 12.16 3.39 -5.61
CA THR A 162 13.06 2.26 -5.85
C THR A 162 12.31 0.94 -6.01
N GLN A 163 11.02 0.99 -6.35
CA GLN A 163 10.24 -0.21 -6.64
C GLN A 163 10.82 -0.94 -7.85
N PRO A 164 11.21 -2.23 -7.75
CA PRO A 164 11.95 -2.95 -8.80
C PRO A 164 11.25 -2.97 -10.16
N TRP A 165 9.92 -3.03 -10.18
CA TRP A 165 9.11 -3.09 -11.40
C TRP A 165 8.96 -1.73 -12.11
N LYS A 166 9.38 -0.63 -11.46
CA LYS A 166 9.29 0.74 -12.00
C LYS A 166 10.62 1.31 -12.45
N THR A 167 11.73 0.68 -12.16
CA THR A 167 13.09 1.18 -12.44
C THR A 167 13.20 1.73 -13.87
N GLY A 168 13.71 2.96 -14.00
CA GLY A 168 13.91 3.66 -15.28
C GLY A 168 12.68 4.40 -15.81
N LEU A 169 11.47 4.09 -15.34
CA LEU A 169 10.26 4.81 -15.76
C LEU A 169 10.21 6.23 -15.17
N PRO A 170 9.52 7.16 -15.82
CA PRO A 170 9.26 8.48 -15.25
C PRO A 170 8.48 8.39 -13.95
N ILE A 171 8.84 9.22 -12.96
CA ILE A 171 8.11 9.27 -11.68
C ILE A 171 6.69 9.78 -11.92
N ASP A 172 5.70 8.99 -11.49
CA ASP A 172 4.25 9.20 -11.65
C ASP A 172 3.53 9.49 -10.32
N PHE A 173 4.25 9.90 -9.28
CA PHE A 173 3.67 10.26 -7.99
C PHE A 173 4.28 11.54 -7.42
N ARG A 174 3.52 12.20 -6.53
CA ARG A 174 4.02 13.37 -5.78
C ARG A 174 4.69 12.91 -4.49
N ALA A 175 5.94 13.29 -4.30
CA ALA A 175 6.56 13.22 -2.98
C ALA A 175 5.86 14.21 -2.03
N ARG A 176 5.70 13.84 -0.75
CA ARG A 176 5.17 14.76 0.27
C ARG A 176 6.00 16.05 0.29
N GLU A 177 5.37 17.16 -0.04
CA GLU A 177 6.02 18.48 0.03
C GLU A 177 6.01 18.96 1.48
N LYS A 178 7.19 19.11 2.06
CA LYS A 178 7.34 19.93 3.27
C LYS A 178 7.14 21.38 2.86
N LEU A 179 6.13 22.05 3.40
CA LEU A 179 5.98 23.51 3.27
C LEU A 179 7.21 24.19 3.86
N ARG A 180 8.12 24.63 2.98
CA ARG A 180 9.19 25.54 3.35
C ARG A 180 8.81 26.93 2.86
N LEU A 181 8.65 27.86 3.79
CA LEU A 181 8.28 29.24 3.52
C LEU A 181 9.37 30.03 2.75
N PHE A 182 10.63 29.57 2.77
CA PHE A 182 11.73 30.18 2.06
C PHE A 182 12.77 29.12 1.62
N PRO A 183 13.37 29.18 0.40
CA PRO A 183 13.18 30.11 -0.72
C PRO A 183 11.92 29.76 -1.56
N PRO A 184 11.51 30.62 -2.55
CA PRO A 184 10.24 30.53 -3.28
C PRO A 184 10.15 29.34 -4.25
N LYS A 185 10.75 28.20 -3.88
CA LYS A 185 10.73 26.94 -4.65
C LYS A 185 9.30 26.44 -4.93
N GLY A 186 8.33 26.81 -4.08
CA GLY A 186 6.93 26.47 -4.29
C GLY A 186 6.31 27.13 -5.52
N TRP A 187 6.68 28.37 -5.81
CA TRP A 187 6.19 29.12 -6.99
C TRP A 187 6.77 28.58 -8.28
N ILE A 188 8.07 28.26 -8.30
CA ILE A 188 8.75 27.63 -9.45
C ILE A 188 8.12 26.27 -9.74
N LYS A 189 7.82 25.46 -8.71
CA LYS A 189 7.14 24.18 -8.86
C LYS A 189 5.73 24.34 -9.38
N LYS A 190 4.98 25.36 -8.90
CA LYS A 190 3.61 25.63 -9.37
C LYS A 190 3.60 26.08 -10.83
N ALA A 191 4.52 26.97 -11.23
CA ALA A 191 4.71 27.39 -12.62
C ALA A 191 5.10 26.20 -13.53
N ARG A 192 6.04 25.36 -13.10
CA ARG A 192 6.43 24.14 -13.80
C ARG A 192 5.24 23.21 -14.04
N ARG A 193 4.42 22.96 -13.01
CA ARG A 193 3.22 22.11 -13.11
C ARG A 193 2.21 22.66 -14.12
N ALA A 194 2.02 23.99 -14.10
CA ALA A 194 1.09 24.65 -15.02
C ALA A 194 1.57 24.58 -16.49
N LEU A 195 2.89 24.62 -16.72
CA LEU A 195 3.47 24.66 -18.06
C LEU A 195 3.76 23.27 -18.65
N PHE A 196 4.17 22.31 -17.83
CA PHE A 196 4.73 21.03 -18.29
C PHE A 196 3.96 19.80 -17.76
N GLY A 197 2.89 20.00 -16.98
CA GLY A 197 2.13 18.93 -16.37
C GLY A 197 2.64 18.55 -14.98
N GLU A 198 1.81 17.79 -14.27
CA GLU A 198 1.95 17.55 -12.83
C GLU A 198 3.22 16.81 -12.43
N TYR A 199 3.62 15.82 -13.22
CA TYR A 199 4.75 14.92 -12.96
C TYR A 199 6.00 15.25 -13.79
N ALA A 200 5.94 16.25 -14.65
CA ALA A 200 7.06 16.61 -15.51
C ALA A 200 8.31 16.99 -14.70
N MET A 201 9.47 16.53 -15.14
CA MET A 201 10.79 16.83 -14.59
C MET A 201 10.99 16.33 -13.12
N LEU A 202 10.28 15.29 -12.69
CA LEU A 202 10.50 14.66 -11.39
C LEU A 202 11.67 13.66 -11.41
N GLY A 203 12.20 13.33 -12.59
CA GLY A 203 13.21 12.29 -12.78
C GLY A 203 12.58 10.91 -12.97
N ASN A 204 13.41 9.89 -12.87
CA ASN A 204 13.02 8.51 -13.08
C ASN A 204 13.14 7.70 -11.78
N TYR A 205 12.38 6.61 -11.74
CA TYR A 205 12.52 5.57 -10.71
C TYR A 205 13.95 5.02 -10.72
N GLN A 206 14.53 4.88 -9.54
CA GLN A 206 15.89 4.40 -9.35
C GLN A 206 15.92 2.88 -9.14
N PRO A 207 17.01 2.20 -9.46
CA PRO A 207 17.21 0.80 -9.06
C PRO A 207 17.06 0.63 -7.54
N HIS A 208 16.54 -0.51 -7.11
CA HIS A 208 16.49 -0.81 -5.69
C HIS A 208 17.92 -0.96 -5.13
N PRO A 209 18.23 -0.38 -3.95
CA PRO A 209 19.58 -0.45 -3.36
C PRO A 209 20.00 -1.89 -3.00
N ASP A 210 19.03 -2.77 -2.73
CA ASP A 210 19.22 -4.19 -2.53
C ASP A 210 18.82 -4.95 -3.81
N PRO A 211 19.77 -5.48 -4.59
CA PRO A 211 19.47 -6.19 -5.84
C PRO A 211 18.72 -7.52 -5.62
N ALA A 212 18.74 -8.07 -4.40
CA ALA A 212 17.97 -9.26 -4.08
C ALA A 212 16.45 -9.03 -4.23
N GLN A 213 15.98 -7.83 -4.00
CA GLN A 213 14.56 -7.49 -4.15
C GLN A 213 14.13 -7.40 -5.62
N GLU A 214 14.99 -6.91 -6.51
CA GLU A 214 14.74 -6.98 -7.96
C GLU A 214 14.71 -8.44 -8.42
N GLN A 215 15.69 -9.22 -8.00
CA GLN A 215 15.78 -10.65 -8.30
C GLN A 215 14.53 -11.40 -7.81
N PHE A 216 14.08 -11.12 -6.60
CA PHE A 216 12.90 -11.75 -6.02
C PHE A 216 11.62 -11.40 -6.80
N PHE A 217 11.39 -10.11 -7.08
CA PHE A 217 10.22 -9.67 -7.84
C PHE A 217 10.17 -10.31 -9.23
N PHE A 218 11.28 -10.28 -9.97
CA PHE A 218 11.31 -10.86 -11.31
C PHE A 218 11.33 -12.39 -11.30
N GLY A 219 11.79 -13.02 -10.23
CA GLY A 219 11.63 -14.45 -10.00
C GLY A 219 10.15 -14.84 -9.85
N LEU A 220 9.37 -14.10 -9.04
CA LEU A 220 7.93 -14.28 -8.92
C LEU A 220 7.20 -14.03 -10.24
N LEU A 221 7.57 -12.97 -10.96
CA LEU A 221 6.98 -12.64 -12.25
C LEU A 221 7.20 -13.76 -13.27
N ARG A 222 8.41 -14.35 -13.31
CA ARG A 222 8.72 -15.51 -14.13
C ARG A 222 7.83 -16.68 -13.77
N GLU A 223 7.71 -17.01 -12.49
CA GLU A 223 6.86 -18.10 -12.02
C GLU A 223 5.40 -17.91 -12.44
N CYS A 224 4.89 -16.68 -12.35
CA CYS A 224 3.53 -16.35 -12.81
C CYS A 224 3.35 -16.55 -14.32
N LEU A 225 4.38 -16.22 -15.12
CA LEU A 225 4.37 -16.46 -16.57
C LEU A 225 4.43 -17.97 -16.88
N ASP A 226 5.37 -18.70 -16.25
CA ASP A 226 5.58 -20.13 -16.47
C ASP A 226 4.35 -20.96 -16.09
N LYS A 227 3.62 -20.54 -15.03
CA LYS A 227 2.36 -21.16 -14.59
C LYS A 227 1.13 -20.67 -15.37
N GLY A 228 1.28 -19.73 -16.29
CA GLY A 228 0.17 -19.14 -17.03
C GLY A 228 -0.82 -18.34 -16.21
N ILE A 229 -0.42 -17.89 -14.99
CA ILE A 229 -1.22 -17.00 -14.14
C ILE A 229 -1.37 -15.64 -14.81
N ILE A 230 -0.32 -15.18 -15.47
CA ILE A 230 -0.33 -13.99 -16.33
C ILE A 230 0.20 -14.36 -17.72
N SER A 231 -0.21 -13.61 -18.75
CA SER A 231 0.30 -13.80 -20.10
C SER A 231 1.37 -12.76 -20.43
N GLU A 232 2.28 -13.10 -21.37
CA GLU A 232 3.21 -12.12 -21.94
C GLU A 232 2.47 -10.92 -22.55
N GLN A 233 1.29 -11.14 -23.12
CA GLN A 233 0.49 -10.05 -23.70
C GLN A 233 0.08 -9.05 -22.63
N LEU A 234 -0.36 -9.52 -21.45
CA LEU A 234 -0.69 -8.66 -20.32
C LEU A 234 0.55 -7.88 -19.86
N LEU A 235 1.70 -8.57 -19.72
CA LEU A 235 2.95 -7.92 -19.32
C LEU A 235 3.35 -6.82 -20.32
N ARG A 236 3.27 -7.08 -21.64
CA ARG A 236 3.54 -6.07 -22.68
C ARG A 236 2.56 -4.88 -22.63
N GLU A 237 1.31 -5.13 -22.25
CA GLU A 237 0.33 -4.07 -22.05
C GLU A 237 0.66 -3.20 -20.84
N GLU A 238 1.04 -3.80 -19.73
CA GLU A 238 1.45 -3.07 -18.52
C GLU A 238 2.75 -2.29 -18.72
N MET A 239 3.69 -2.81 -19.52
CA MET A 239 4.88 -2.07 -19.96
C MET A 239 4.50 -0.83 -20.78
N ARG A 240 3.57 -0.97 -21.75
CA ARG A 240 3.09 0.17 -22.56
C ARG A 240 2.38 1.24 -21.72
N ARG A 241 1.75 0.85 -20.62
CA ARG A 241 1.08 1.77 -19.68
C ARG A 241 2.03 2.40 -18.66
N ASN A 242 3.33 2.10 -18.71
CA ASN A 242 4.33 2.50 -17.73
C ASN A 242 4.01 1.97 -16.29
N HIS A 243 3.30 0.87 -16.18
CA HIS A 243 3.10 0.18 -14.91
C HIS A 243 4.28 -0.74 -14.58
N VAL A 244 4.94 -1.28 -15.60
CA VAL A 244 6.14 -2.10 -15.51
C VAL A 244 7.22 -1.54 -16.42
N ARG A 245 8.50 -1.61 -15.99
CA ARG A 245 9.68 -1.13 -16.74
C ARG A 245 9.76 -1.73 -18.14
N HIS A 246 10.25 -0.93 -19.10
CA HIS A 246 10.25 -1.31 -20.51
C HIS A 246 11.24 -2.42 -20.88
N ASP A 247 12.25 -2.68 -20.04
CA ASP A 247 13.23 -3.76 -20.18
C ASP A 247 12.88 -5.00 -19.35
N ALA A 248 11.59 -5.17 -18.96
CA ALA A 248 11.16 -6.26 -18.08
C ALA A 248 11.54 -7.65 -18.60
N PHE A 249 11.43 -7.91 -19.92
CA PHE A 249 11.82 -9.20 -20.52
C PHE A 249 13.33 -9.45 -20.42
N GLU A 250 14.17 -8.43 -20.61
CA GLU A 250 15.63 -8.54 -20.47
C GLU A 250 16.01 -8.84 -19.02
N VAL A 251 15.29 -8.23 -18.06
CA VAL A 251 15.50 -8.51 -16.64
C VAL A 251 15.03 -9.91 -16.29
N LEU A 252 13.91 -10.37 -16.82
CA LEU A 252 13.43 -11.75 -16.67
C LEU A 252 14.47 -12.76 -17.16
N GLU A 253 15.10 -12.55 -18.32
CA GLU A 253 16.14 -13.45 -18.85
C GLU A 253 17.34 -13.59 -17.91
N ARG A 254 17.71 -12.51 -17.22
CA ARG A 254 18.81 -12.46 -16.24
C ARG A 254 18.44 -12.97 -14.85
N SER A 255 17.15 -12.96 -14.53
CA SER A 255 16.65 -13.34 -13.20
C SER A 255 16.69 -14.85 -13.03
N ARG A 256 17.12 -15.31 -11.85
CA ARG A 256 17.08 -16.72 -11.48
C ARG A 256 15.67 -17.10 -11.06
N PRO A 257 15.21 -18.34 -11.36
CA PRO A 257 14.00 -18.86 -10.75
C PRO A 257 14.09 -18.78 -9.21
N LEU A 258 12.95 -18.58 -8.56
CA LEU A 258 12.91 -18.70 -7.10
C LEU A 258 13.22 -20.16 -6.71
N PRO A 259 13.90 -20.38 -5.57
CA PRO A 259 14.02 -21.74 -5.05
C PRO A 259 12.62 -22.32 -4.85
N ALA A 260 12.48 -23.62 -5.19
CA ALA A 260 11.23 -24.32 -4.91
C ALA A 260 10.92 -24.25 -3.41
N ALA A 261 9.67 -23.91 -3.08
CA ALA A 261 9.19 -23.84 -1.71
C ALA A 261 9.11 -25.23 -1.06
#